data_41da65c29dc83a526c0d26a04502236e
#
_entry.id   41da65c29dc83a526c0d26a04502236e
#
_cell.length_a   1.000
_cell.length_b   1.000
_cell.length_c   1.000
_cell.angle_alpha   90.00
_cell.angle_beta   90.00
_cell.angle_gamma   90.00
#
_symmetry.space_group_name_H-M   'P 1'
#
loop_
_entity.id
_entity.type
_entity.pdbx_description
1 polymer ?
#
loop_
_entity_poly.entity_id
_entity_poly.type
_entity_poly.pdbx_seq_one_letter_code
_entity_poly.pdbx_strand_id
1 'polypeptide(L)'
;NIDAHKASMTIFDTSGIELYVTENNPKTWNALIKKLKAYYKDNPNVNPYQMAYGLMPSQAASCSDAKQMYINGYFCYADKFAILTNGLGIVRHIAFIDDDDFKASHPDLIIEKKTDSPDEDKSVGDASALVPVLSDFFTLHPDFHPNTFLGDSAFDSVDLYGILFHDFHFSKALIPYNPRNESSLKKVGYNAYGYPTCPNDFSLDMKYCGVTKEKGRSNRVKWICP
;
A
#
# COMPACT_ATOMS: atom_id res chain seq x y z
N ASN A 1 21.64 21.36 -14.88
CA ASN A 1 21.85 21.02 -13.47
C ASN A 1 20.80 20.02 -13.04
N ILE A 2 21.24 18.83 -12.63
CA ILE A 2 20.36 17.82 -12.01
C ILE A 2 20.17 18.24 -10.55
N ASP A 3 18.91 18.25 -10.09
CA ASP A 3 18.59 18.48 -8.68
C ASP A 3 19.05 17.26 -7.86
N ALA A 4 20.18 17.40 -7.19
CA ALA A 4 20.80 16.32 -6.43
C ALA A 4 19.90 15.81 -5.29
N HIS A 5 19.09 16.70 -4.69
CA HIS A 5 18.16 16.30 -3.64
C HIS A 5 17.06 15.39 -4.19
N LYS A 6 16.44 15.77 -5.31
CA LYS A 6 15.44 14.91 -5.99
C LYS A 6 16.06 13.63 -6.52
N ALA A 7 17.30 13.70 -7.02
CA ALA A 7 18.01 12.51 -7.49
C ALA A 7 18.28 11.51 -6.36
N SER A 8 18.50 11.95 -5.11
CA SER A 8 18.79 11.10 -3.97
C SER A 8 17.54 10.54 -3.25
N MET A 9 16.33 10.87 -3.71
CA MET A 9 15.10 10.31 -3.19
C MET A 9 14.88 8.90 -3.72
N THR A 10 14.22 8.07 -2.91
CA THR A 10 13.65 6.78 -3.32
C THR A 10 12.15 6.83 -3.07
N ILE A 11 11.38 6.71 -4.13
CA ILE A 11 9.92 6.68 -4.09
C ILE A 11 9.51 5.26 -4.44
N PHE A 12 8.77 4.62 -3.55
CA PHE A 12 8.26 3.27 -3.72
C PHE A 12 6.74 3.29 -3.88
N ASP A 13 6.26 2.54 -4.85
CA ASP A 13 4.84 2.32 -5.06
C ASP A 13 4.62 0.95 -5.70
N THR A 14 3.41 0.42 -5.59
CA THR A 14 2.98 -0.79 -6.28
C THR A 14 1.81 -0.47 -7.21
N SER A 15 1.75 -1.16 -8.33
CA SER A 15 0.66 -1.04 -9.27
C SER A 15 0.45 -2.37 -10.00
N GLY A 16 -0.47 -2.41 -10.93
CA GLY A 16 -0.70 -3.57 -11.78
C GLY A 16 -0.77 -3.19 -13.25
N ILE A 17 -0.30 -4.08 -14.08
CA ILE A 17 -0.46 -4.00 -15.53
C ILE A 17 -1.64 -4.89 -15.90
N GLU A 18 -2.74 -4.28 -16.36
CA GLU A 18 -3.88 -5.04 -16.88
C GLU A 18 -3.45 -5.92 -18.03
N LEU A 19 -3.71 -7.22 -17.91
CA LEU A 19 -3.31 -8.18 -18.91
C LEU A 19 -4.45 -8.44 -19.91
N TYR A 20 -4.07 -8.81 -21.12
CA TYR A 20 -5.02 -9.16 -22.19
C TYR A 20 -5.50 -10.60 -22.03
N VAL A 21 -6.42 -10.79 -21.07
CA VAL A 21 -7.03 -12.09 -20.76
C VAL A 21 -8.55 -12.05 -21.03
N THR A 22 -9.16 -13.22 -21.23
CA THR A 22 -10.60 -13.33 -21.53
C THR A 22 -11.46 -12.70 -20.42
N GLU A 23 -11.04 -12.83 -19.18
CA GLU A 23 -11.71 -12.31 -17.99
C GLU A 23 -11.77 -10.78 -17.98
N ASN A 24 -10.81 -10.10 -18.57
CA ASN A 24 -10.79 -8.64 -18.72
C ASN A 24 -11.68 -8.15 -19.88
N ASN A 25 -12.25 -9.05 -20.66
CA ASN A 25 -13.13 -8.64 -21.76
C ASN A 25 -14.44 -8.02 -21.22
N PRO A 26 -14.75 -6.76 -21.54
CA PRO A 26 -15.96 -6.10 -21.06
C PRO A 26 -17.25 -6.84 -21.41
N LYS A 27 -17.27 -7.61 -22.51
CA LYS A 27 -18.44 -8.41 -22.90
C LYS A 27 -18.72 -9.51 -21.89
N THR A 28 -17.68 -10.17 -21.37
CA THR A 28 -17.78 -11.22 -20.34
C THR A 28 -18.37 -10.66 -19.07
N TRP A 29 -17.83 -9.56 -18.56
CA TRP A 29 -18.31 -8.86 -17.36
C TRP A 29 -19.75 -8.40 -17.51
N ASN A 30 -20.06 -7.70 -18.58
CA ASN A 30 -21.40 -7.18 -18.84
C ASN A 30 -22.45 -8.27 -18.96
N ALA A 31 -22.10 -9.41 -19.55
CA ALA A 31 -23.00 -10.57 -19.65
C ALA A 31 -23.30 -11.17 -18.25
N LEU A 32 -22.27 -11.33 -17.40
CA LEU A 32 -22.41 -11.80 -16.03
C LEU A 32 -23.27 -10.84 -15.19
N ILE A 33 -22.93 -9.54 -15.21
CA ILE A 33 -23.68 -8.51 -14.47
C ILE A 33 -25.14 -8.46 -14.91
N LYS A 34 -25.40 -8.60 -16.22
CA LYS A 34 -26.77 -8.63 -16.74
C LYS A 34 -27.56 -9.83 -16.21
N LYS A 35 -26.95 -11.02 -16.16
CA LYS A 35 -27.56 -12.23 -15.58
C LYS A 35 -27.86 -12.04 -14.09
N LEU A 36 -26.93 -11.48 -13.33
CA LEU A 36 -27.10 -11.25 -11.89
C LEU A 36 -28.14 -10.19 -11.61
N LYS A 37 -28.20 -9.10 -12.37
CA LYS A 37 -29.28 -8.10 -12.26
C LYS A 37 -30.65 -8.69 -12.51
N ALA A 38 -30.79 -9.60 -13.48
CA ALA A 38 -32.05 -10.28 -13.76
C ALA A 38 -32.41 -11.26 -12.61
N TYR A 39 -31.43 -11.99 -12.09
CA TYR A 39 -31.64 -12.95 -11.01
C TYR A 39 -32.04 -12.29 -9.68
N TYR A 40 -31.37 -11.19 -9.32
CA TYR A 40 -31.60 -10.46 -8.06
C TYR A 40 -32.55 -9.27 -8.21
N LYS A 41 -33.38 -9.24 -9.26
CA LYS A 41 -34.29 -8.12 -9.56
C LYS A 41 -35.19 -7.74 -8.39
N ASP A 42 -35.67 -8.73 -7.64
CA ASP A 42 -36.63 -8.56 -6.54
C ASP A 42 -35.91 -8.47 -5.17
N ASN A 43 -34.58 -8.44 -5.15
CA ASN A 43 -33.80 -8.33 -3.91
C ASN A 43 -32.88 -7.08 -3.92
N PRO A 44 -33.39 -5.90 -3.50
CA PRO A 44 -32.67 -4.65 -3.56
C PRO A 44 -31.43 -4.57 -2.64
N ASN A 45 -31.30 -5.50 -1.69
CA ASN A 45 -30.18 -5.55 -0.75
C ASN A 45 -28.94 -6.22 -1.35
N VAL A 46 -29.04 -6.84 -2.52
CA VAL A 46 -27.92 -7.51 -3.19
C VAL A 46 -27.33 -6.60 -4.24
N ASN A 47 -26.03 -6.33 -4.14
CA ASN A 47 -25.30 -5.60 -5.17
C ASN A 47 -24.81 -6.57 -6.25
N PRO A 48 -25.38 -6.55 -7.48
CA PRO A 48 -25.00 -7.48 -8.55
C PRO A 48 -23.54 -7.36 -8.97
N TYR A 49 -22.92 -6.20 -8.78
CA TYR A 49 -21.50 -5.99 -9.11
C TYR A 49 -20.60 -6.71 -8.10
N GLN A 50 -20.88 -6.60 -6.80
CA GLN A 50 -20.14 -7.34 -5.77
C GLN A 50 -20.27 -8.85 -5.94
N MET A 51 -21.49 -9.31 -6.29
CA MET A 51 -21.70 -10.72 -6.59
C MET A 51 -20.93 -11.19 -7.82
N ALA A 52 -20.83 -10.34 -8.86
CA ALA A 52 -20.04 -10.66 -10.04
C ALA A 52 -18.56 -10.84 -9.68
N TYR A 53 -18.00 -9.97 -8.87
CA TYR A 53 -16.62 -10.07 -8.40
C TYR A 53 -16.36 -11.34 -7.59
N GLY A 54 -17.28 -11.72 -6.70
CA GLY A 54 -17.16 -12.94 -5.90
C GLY A 54 -17.30 -14.25 -6.69
N LEU A 55 -17.90 -14.20 -7.91
CA LEU A 55 -18.05 -15.34 -8.80
C LEU A 55 -16.93 -15.50 -9.81
N MET A 56 -16.09 -14.47 -9.96
CA MET A 56 -14.93 -14.55 -10.85
C MET A 56 -13.77 -15.28 -10.14
N PRO A 57 -12.98 -16.08 -10.87
CA PRO A 57 -11.82 -16.76 -10.30
C PRO A 57 -10.79 -15.74 -9.77
N SER A 58 -9.98 -16.14 -8.81
CA SER A 58 -8.93 -15.29 -8.22
C SER A 58 -7.81 -14.95 -9.21
N GLN A 59 -7.61 -15.81 -10.21
CA GLN A 59 -6.63 -15.68 -11.31
C GLN A 59 -7.26 -15.98 -12.65
N ALA A 60 -6.68 -15.49 -13.73
CA ALA A 60 -7.17 -15.76 -15.07
C ALA A 60 -6.84 -17.20 -15.50
N ALA A 61 -7.77 -17.86 -16.20
CA ALA A 61 -7.57 -19.23 -16.66
C ALA A 61 -6.46 -19.37 -17.70
N SER A 62 -6.21 -18.32 -18.48
CA SER A 62 -5.18 -18.31 -19.53
C SER A 62 -3.81 -17.84 -19.05
N CYS A 63 -3.72 -17.27 -17.83
CA CYS A 63 -2.48 -16.74 -17.26
C CYS A 63 -2.58 -16.79 -15.74
N SER A 64 -1.83 -17.67 -15.09
CA SER A 64 -1.83 -17.85 -13.62
C SER A 64 -1.34 -16.63 -12.85
N ASP A 65 -0.46 -15.82 -13.47
CA ASP A 65 0.12 -14.63 -12.86
C ASP A 65 -0.84 -13.43 -12.90
N ALA A 66 -1.84 -13.49 -13.82
CA ALA A 66 -2.91 -12.51 -13.89
C ALA A 66 -3.91 -12.70 -12.76
N LYS A 67 -3.76 -11.96 -11.68
CA LYS A 67 -4.62 -12.02 -10.49
C LYS A 67 -5.64 -10.91 -10.48
N GLN A 68 -6.77 -11.17 -9.79
CA GLN A 68 -7.83 -10.19 -9.65
C GLN A 68 -7.36 -9.03 -8.76
N MET A 69 -7.33 -7.83 -9.32
CA MET A 69 -6.90 -6.61 -8.64
C MET A 69 -7.88 -5.46 -8.85
N TYR A 70 -7.84 -4.49 -7.95
CA TYR A 70 -8.56 -3.22 -8.08
C TYR A 70 -7.56 -2.12 -8.45
N ILE A 71 -7.58 -1.69 -9.70
CA ILE A 71 -6.65 -0.71 -10.26
C ILE A 71 -7.46 0.42 -10.90
N ASN A 72 -7.05 1.67 -10.71
CA ASN A 72 -7.66 2.85 -11.36
C ASN A 72 -9.19 2.94 -11.22
N GLY A 73 -9.75 2.41 -10.13
CA GLY A 73 -11.18 2.50 -9.85
C GLY A 73 -12.03 1.35 -10.38
N TYR A 74 -11.45 0.31 -10.95
CA TYR A 74 -12.16 -0.89 -11.40
C TYR A 74 -11.40 -2.17 -11.15
N PHE A 75 -12.11 -3.30 -11.13
CA PHE A 75 -11.51 -4.62 -11.02
C PHE A 75 -11.07 -5.13 -12.39
N CYS A 76 -9.85 -5.65 -12.44
CA CYS A 76 -9.29 -6.34 -13.61
C CYS A 76 -8.34 -7.44 -13.17
N TYR A 77 -7.95 -8.27 -14.12
CA TYR A 77 -6.85 -9.23 -13.95
C TYR A 77 -5.58 -8.58 -14.45
N ALA A 78 -4.64 -8.48 -13.55
CA ALA A 78 -3.41 -7.75 -13.78
C ALA A 78 -2.22 -8.52 -13.21
N ASP A 79 -1.06 -8.23 -13.71
CA ASP A 79 0.21 -8.61 -13.14
C ASP A 79 0.71 -7.49 -12.25
N LYS A 80 1.02 -7.81 -11.00
CA LYS A 80 1.40 -6.83 -10.00
C LYS A 80 2.90 -6.58 -10.01
N PHE A 81 3.27 -5.31 -10.00
CA PHE A 81 4.65 -4.92 -9.91
C PHE A 81 4.87 -3.85 -8.84
N ALA A 82 6.08 -3.84 -8.31
CA ALA A 82 6.60 -2.76 -7.48
C ALA A 82 7.59 -1.93 -8.30
N ILE A 83 7.60 -0.62 -8.06
CA ILE A 83 8.46 0.31 -8.75
C ILE A 83 9.23 1.20 -7.78
N LEU A 84 10.52 1.37 -8.03
CA LEU A 84 11.34 2.37 -7.37
C LEU A 84 11.69 3.47 -8.36
N THR A 85 11.35 4.70 -8.01
CA THR A 85 11.71 5.90 -8.77
C THR A 85 12.47 6.90 -7.91
N ASN A 86 13.07 7.90 -8.52
CA ASN A 86 13.58 9.04 -7.79
C ASN A 86 12.65 10.26 -7.93
N GLY A 87 12.95 11.34 -7.21
CA GLY A 87 12.16 12.58 -7.26
C GLY A 87 12.19 13.31 -8.61
N LEU A 88 12.95 12.83 -9.59
CA LEU A 88 12.96 13.30 -10.97
C LEU A 88 12.05 12.45 -11.88
N GLY A 89 11.39 11.42 -11.34
CA GLY A 89 10.55 10.49 -12.09
C GLY A 89 11.33 9.43 -12.89
N ILE A 90 12.62 9.24 -12.60
CA ILE A 90 13.43 8.22 -13.27
C ILE A 90 13.21 6.89 -12.54
N VAL A 91 12.77 5.89 -13.28
CA VAL A 91 12.64 4.52 -12.78
C VAL A 91 14.03 3.93 -12.55
N ARG A 92 14.24 3.38 -11.37
CA ARG A 92 15.50 2.76 -10.96
C ARG A 92 15.42 1.26 -10.83
N HIS A 93 14.25 0.76 -10.46
CA HIS A 93 14.01 -0.67 -10.28
C HIS A 93 12.54 -1.00 -10.52
N ILE A 94 12.27 -2.17 -11.07
CA ILE A 94 10.93 -2.76 -11.23
C ILE A 94 11.04 -4.22 -10.84
N ALA A 95 10.11 -4.70 -10.03
CA ALA A 95 9.98 -6.11 -9.67
C ALA A 95 8.52 -6.56 -9.86
N PHE A 96 8.30 -7.68 -10.55
CA PHE A 96 7.00 -8.35 -10.64
C PHE A 96 6.84 -9.20 -9.39
N ILE A 97 6.05 -8.71 -8.43
CA ILE A 97 6.04 -9.25 -7.07
C ILE A 97 5.11 -10.45 -6.88
N ASP A 98 4.23 -10.70 -7.82
CA ASP A 98 3.37 -11.89 -7.84
C ASP A 98 3.97 -13.05 -8.64
N ASP A 99 5.09 -12.82 -9.31
CA ASP A 99 5.85 -13.83 -10.06
C ASP A 99 6.37 -14.93 -9.12
N ASP A 100 6.31 -16.17 -9.58
CA ASP A 100 6.81 -17.33 -8.83
C ASP A 100 8.33 -17.27 -8.60
N ASP A 101 9.09 -16.72 -9.54
CA ASP A 101 10.54 -16.50 -9.39
C ASP A 101 10.85 -15.49 -8.29
N PHE A 102 10.08 -14.40 -8.20
CA PHE A 102 10.22 -13.43 -7.12
C PHE A 102 9.90 -14.06 -5.76
N LYS A 103 8.81 -14.81 -5.65
CA LYS A 103 8.42 -15.51 -4.42
C LYS A 103 9.44 -16.57 -4.00
N ALA A 104 9.99 -17.31 -4.97
CA ALA A 104 11.02 -18.30 -4.72
C ALA A 104 12.34 -17.68 -4.22
N SER A 105 12.67 -16.48 -4.69
CA SER A 105 13.84 -15.71 -4.25
C SER A 105 13.69 -15.11 -2.85
N HIS A 106 12.44 -14.95 -2.37
CA HIS A 106 12.12 -14.35 -1.09
C HIS A 106 11.24 -15.27 -0.22
N PRO A 107 11.79 -16.37 0.30
CA PRO A 107 11.03 -17.38 1.07
C PRO A 107 10.43 -16.84 2.37
N ASP A 108 10.98 -15.75 2.89
CA ASP A 108 10.48 -15.07 4.11
C ASP A 108 9.32 -14.11 3.83
N LEU A 109 8.91 -13.99 2.57
CA LEU A 109 7.82 -13.13 2.18
C LEU A 109 6.49 -13.65 2.75
N ILE A 110 5.88 -12.86 3.63
CA ILE A 110 4.60 -13.20 4.24
C ILE A 110 3.47 -12.81 3.30
N ILE A 111 2.72 -13.81 2.83
CA ILE A 111 1.51 -13.60 2.05
C ILE A 111 0.31 -13.88 2.96
N GLU A 112 -0.38 -12.83 3.39
CA GLU A 112 -1.57 -12.98 4.23
C GLU A 112 -2.73 -13.54 3.40
N LYS A 113 -3.25 -14.70 3.80
CA LYS A 113 -4.47 -15.29 3.22
C LYS A 113 -5.71 -14.78 3.96
N LYS A 114 -6.80 -14.50 3.23
CA LYS A 114 -8.10 -14.11 3.83
C LYS A 114 -8.94 -15.31 4.22
N THR A 115 -8.68 -16.44 3.60
CA THR A 115 -9.37 -17.70 3.86
C THR A 115 -8.36 -18.81 4.12
N ASP A 116 -8.78 -19.88 4.76
CA ASP A 116 -7.95 -21.07 4.99
C ASP A 116 -7.91 -22.00 3.76
N SER A 117 -8.43 -21.56 2.62
CA SER A 117 -8.42 -22.36 1.39
C SER A 117 -6.98 -22.56 0.92
N PRO A 118 -6.52 -23.79 0.70
CA PRO A 118 -5.18 -24.07 0.18
C PRO A 118 -4.97 -23.51 -1.25
N ASP A 119 -6.07 -23.34 -2.01
CA ASP A 119 -6.04 -22.85 -3.39
C ASP A 119 -6.14 -21.32 -3.48
N GLU A 120 -6.17 -20.62 -2.35
CA GLU A 120 -6.20 -19.16 -2.37
C GLU A 120 -4.80 -18.63 -2.70
N ASP A 121 -4.57 -18.35 -3.97
CA ASP A 121 -3.38 -17.63 -4.42
C ASP A 121 -3.63 -16.13 -4.34
N LYS A 122 -2.94 -15.48 -3.42
CA LYS A 122 -3.06 -14.04 -3.20
C LYS A 122 -1.91 -13.28 -3.79
N SER A 123 -2.28 -12.09 -4.25
CA SER A 123 -1.32 -11.04 -4.54
C SER A 123 -0.53 -10.64 -3.29
N VAL A 124 0.76 -10.41 -3.45
CA VAL A 124 1.64 -9.89 -2.40
C VAL A 124 1.16 -8.51 -1.97
N GLY A 125 1.03 -8.29 -0.67
CA GLY A 125 0.64 -6.98 -0.10
C GLY A 125 1.72 -5.92 -0.37
N ASP A 126 1.29 -4.65 -0.54
CA ASP A 126 2.21 -3.54 -0.84
C ASP A 126 3.29 -3.38 0.23
N ALA A 127 2.87 -3.41 1.50
CA ALA A 127 3.80 -3.32 2.63
C ALA A 127 4.75 -4.51 2.71
N SER A 128 4.28 -5.71 2.37
CA SER A 128 5.09 -6.94 2.37
C SER A 128 6.13 -6.94 1.25
N ALA A 129 5.85 -6.30 0.11
CA ALA A 129 6.76 -6.21 -1.02
C ALA A 129 7.92 -5.22 -0.80
N LEU A 130 7.76 -4.24 0.10
CA LEU A 130 8.73 -3.16 0.27
C LEU A 130 10.13 -3.66 0.61
N VAL A 131 10.24 -4.51 1.62
CA VAL A 131 11.53 -4.98 2.12
C VAL A 131 12.28 -5.84 1.10
N PRO A 132 11.65 -6.88 0.48
CA PRO A 132 12.28 -7.66 -0.56
C PRO A 132 12.77 -6.81 -1.74
N VAL A 133 11.91 -5.94 -2.25
CA VAL A 133 12.25 -5.10 -3.42
C VAL A 133 13.38 -4.11 -3.12
N LEU A 134 13.41 -3.51 -1.92
CA LEU A 134 14.53 -2.66 -1.51
C LEU A 134 15.82 -3.48 -1.34
N SER A 135 15.74 -4.70 -0.80
CA SER A 135 16.89 -5.58 -0.64
C SER A 135 17.50 -5.94 -2.00
N ASP A 136 16.68 -6.30 -2.98
CA ASP A 136 17.13 -6.58 -4.34
C ASP A 136 17.78 -5.35 -4.97
N PHE A 137 17.13 -4.19 -4.85
CA PHE A 137 17.64 -2.95 -5.39
C PHE A 137 19.01 -2.59 -4.81
N PHE A 138 19.20 -2.65 -3.49
CA PHE A 138 20.49 -2.33 -2.87
C PHE A 138 21.55 -3.40 -3.11
N THR A 139 21.16 -4.66 -3.30
CA THR A 139 22.09 -5.71 -3.72
C THR A 139 22.62 -5.45 -5.12
N LEU A 140 21.77 -4.99 -6.05
CA LEU A 140 22.17 -4.62 -7.41
C LEU A 140 22.96 -3.29 -7.46
N HIS A 141 22.75 -2.41 -6.50
CA HIS A 141 23.32 -1.07 -6.47
C HIS A 141 23.97 -0.74 -5.11
N PRO A 142 25.03 -1.46 -4.71
CA PRO A 142 25.62 -1.34 -3.37
C PRO A 142 26.22 0.05 -3.08
N ASP A 143 26.63 0.78 -4.12
CA ASP A 143 27.21 2.13 -3.99
C ASP A 143 26.16 3.24 -3.95
N PHE A 144 24.87 2.89 -4.06
CA PHE A 144 23.80 3.87 -4.06
C PHE A 144 23.21 4.05 -2.67
N HIS A 145 23.37 5.23 -2.09
CA HIS A 145 22.91 5.58 -0.75
C HIS A 145 21.87 6.72 -0.81
N PRO A 146 20.60 6.43 -1.04
CA PRO A 146 19.56 7.46 -1.04
C PRO A 146 19.33 7.99 0.38
N ASN A 147 18.96 9.27 0.45
CA ASN A 147 18.76 9.94 1.75
C ASN A 147 17.32 9.90 2.21
N THR A 148 16.37 10.00 1.30
CA THR A 148 14.96 10.18 1.63
C THR A 148 14.10 9.11 0.97
N PHE A 149 13.32 8.41 1.80
CA PHE A 149 12.28 7.49 1.35
C PHE A 149 10.93 8.20 1.28
N LEU A 150 10.14 7.91 0.23
CA LEU A 150 8.75 8.33 0.09
C LEU A 150 7.90 7.11 -0.24
N GLY A 151 6.77 6.98 0.44
CA GLY A 151 5.77 5.94 0.19
C GLY A 151 4.37 6.46 0.52
N ASP A 152 3.36 5.70 0.17
CA ASP A 152 1.97 6.03 0.51
C ASP A 152 1.64 5.64 1.97
N SER A 153 0.39 5.85 2.38
CA SER A 153 -0.04 5.55 3.74
C SER A 153 -0.14 4.05 4.08
N ALA A 154 -0.04 3.16 3.10
CA ALA A 154 0.01 1.71 3.35
C ALA A 154 1.29 1.31 4.08
N PHE A 155 2.35 2.12 3.96
CA PHE A 155 3.65 1.90 4.60
C PHE A 155 3.77 2.54 5.99
N ASP A 156 2.73 3.18 6.50
CA ASP A 156 2.73 3.83 7.82
C ASP A 156 2.66 2.78 8.94
N SER A 157 3.80 2.23 9.31
CA SER A 157 3.96 1.26 10.40
C SER A 157 5.28 1.50 11.13
N VAL A 158 5.27 1.31 12.46
CA VAL A 158 6.45 1.50 13.30
C VAL A 158 7.59 0.57 12.87
N ASP A 159 7.26 -0.67 12.52
CA ASP A 159 8.25 -1.67 12.11
C ASP A 159 8.92 -1.28 10.80
N LEU A 160 8.15 -0.80 9.82
CA LEU A 160 8.69 -0.32 8.54
C LEU A 160 9.58 0.91 8.70
N TYR A 161 9.23 1.86 9.58
CA TYR A 161 10.13 2.96 9.91
C TYR A 161 11.44 2.45 10.51
N GLY A 162 11.38 1.45 11.41
CA GLY A 162 12.57 0.80 11.97
C GLY A 162 13.47 0.23 10.89
N ILE A 163 12.93 -0.57 9.98
CA ILE A 163 13.64 -1.18 8.86
C ILE A 163 14.25 -0.11 7.93
N LEU A 164 13.48 0.92 7.56
CA LEU A 164 13.97 1.99 6.69
C LEU A 164 15.16 2.74 7.29
N PHE A 165 15.14 3.01 8.59
CA PHE A 165 16.21 3.78 9.25
C PHE A 165 17.41 2.92 9.67
N HIS A 166 17.18 1.69 10.14
CA HIS A 166 18.24 0.86 10.72
C HIS A 166 18.88 -0.08 9.70
N ASP A 167 18.06 -0.68 8.81
CA ASP A 167 18.55 -1.66 7.85
C ASP A 167 18.94 -1.02 6.52
N PHE A 168 18.11 -0.13 6.00
CA PHE A 168 18.36 0.57 4.73
C PHE A 168 19.02 1.94 4.88
N HIS A 169 19.24 2.42 6.10
CA HIS A 169 19.99 3.65 6.42
C HIS A 169 19.45 4.93 5.80
N PHE A 170 18.14 5.01 5.52
CA PHE A 170 17.53 6.26 5.13
C PHE A 170 17.60 7.28 6.27
N SER A 171 17.92 8.53 5.95
CA SER A 171 17.93 9.62 6.94
C SER A 171 16.54 10.22 7.17
N LYS A 172 15.61 10.02 6.22
CA LYS A 172 14.25 10.55 6.25
C LYS A 172 13.29 9.57 5.59
N ALA A 173 12.10 9.42 6.18
CA ALA A 173 10.97 8.72 5.59
C ALA A 173 9.75 9.65 5.61
N LEU A 174 9.15 9.89 4.46
CA LEU A 174 7.98 10.74 4.26
C LEU A 174 6.81 9.84 3.83
N ILE A 175 6.07 9.35 4.81
CA ILE A 175 4.93 8.46 4.65
C ILE A 175 3.72 9.16 5.26
N PRO A 176 2.62 9.34 4.51
CA PRO A 176 1.40 9.93 5.06
C PRO A 176 0.83 9.06 6.19
N TYR A 177 0.29 9.69 7.21
CA TYR A 177 -0.39 8.99 8.29
C TYR A 177 -1.55 8.13 7.77
N ASN A 178 -1.65 6.88 8.23
CA ASN A 178 -2.73 5.97 7.90
C ASN A 178 -3.87 6.06 8.93
N PRO A 179 -5.04 6.61 8.57
CA PRO A 179 -6.17 6.70 9.51
C PRO A 179 -6.68 5.36 10.04
N ARG A 180 -6.40 4.24 9.34
CA ARG A 180 -6.79 2.89 9.79
C ARG A 180 -6.02 2.46 11.04
N ASN A 181 -4.88 3.09 11.32
CA ASN A 181 -4.08 2.84 12.53
C ASN A 181 -4.61 3.60 13.76
N GLU A 182 -5.62 4.46 13.60
CA GLU A 182 -6.20 5.24 14.71
C GLU A 182 -6.81 4.38 15.82
N SER A 183 -7.27 3.18 15.51
CA SER A 183 -7.85 2.29 16.53
C SER A 183 -6.85 1.87 17.61
N SER A 184 -5.55 2.00 17.35
CA SER A 184 -4.46 1.74 18.28
C SER A 184 -3.97 2.99 19.02
N LEU A 185 -4.42 4.19 18.63
CA LEU A 185 -4.06 5.41 19.34
C LEU A 185 -4.67 5.42 20.73
N LYS A 186 -3.83 5.44 21.73
CA LYS A 186 -4.25 5.62 23.12
C LYS A 186 -4.99 6.95 23.22
N LYS A 187 -6.08 6.99 23.99
CA LYS A 187 -6.79 8.23 24.27
C LYS A 187 -5.81 9.23 24.84
N VAL A 188 -5.73 10.41 24.22
CA VAL A 188 -4.92 11.51 24.74
C VAL A 188 -5.53 11.96 26.05
N GLY A 189 -4.73 11.98 27.11
CA GLY A 189 -5.10 12.60 28.39
C GLY A 189 -4.90 14.11 28.33
N TYR A 190 -5.40 14.81 29.34
CA TYR A 190 -5.17 16.23 29.55
C TYR A 190 -4.69 16.47 30.98
N ASN A 191 -3.72 17.36 31.14
CA ASN A 191 -3.30 17.81 32.46
C ASN A 191 -4.33 18.75 33.08
N ALA A 192 -4.07 19.19 34.33
CA ALA A 192 -4.96 20.10 35.05
C ALA A 192 -5.18 21.47 34.36
N TYR A 193 -4.31 21.84 33.44
CA TYR A 193 -4.38 23.09 32.66
C TYR A 193 -5.01 22.92 31.29
N GLY A 194 -5.45 21.69 30.93
CA GLY A 194 -6.06 21.39 29.65
C GLY A 194 -5.05 21.16 28.50
N TYR A 195 -3.76 21.01 28.80
CA TYR A 195 -2.78 20.60 27.78
C TYR A 195 -2.83 19.09 27.58
N PRO A 196 -2.76 18.60 26.31
CA PRO A 196 -2.72 17.18 26.06
C PRO A 196 -1.44 16.55 26.61
N THR A 197 -1.57 15.34 27.15
CA THR A 197 -0.44 14.57 27.68
C THR A 197 -0.02 13.50 26.65
N CYS A 198 1.22 13.05 26.73
CA CYS A 198 1.76 12.02 25.84
C CYS A 198 0.93 10.73 25.98
N PRO A 199 0.40 10.13 24.89
CA PRO A 199 -0.39 8.90 24.95
C PRO A 199 0.39 7.68 25.45
N ASN A 200 1.72 7.74 25.43
CA ASN A 200 2.59 6.66 25.93
C ASN A 200 3.00 6.87 27.39
N ASP A 201 3.02 8.12 27.86
CA ASP A 201 3.34 8.46 29.24
C ASP A 201 2.54 9.71 29.65
N PHE A 202 1.45 9.51 30.35
CA PHE A 202 0.53 10.57 30.76
C PHE A 202 1.15 11.58 31.78
N SER A 203 2.35 11.30 32.30
CA SER A 203 3.07 12.26 33.15
C SER A 203 3.77 13.35 32.35
N LEU A 204 3.90 13.19 31.03
CA LEU A 204 4.58 14.13 30.14
C LEU A 204 3.60 14.98 29.36
N ASP A 205 3.68 16.29 29.52
CA ASP A 205 2.89 17.23 28.74
C ASP A 205 3.43 17.35 27.31
N MET A 206 2.53 17.30 26.33
CA MET A 206 2.90 17.51 24.94
C MET A 206 3.24 18.97 24.68
N LYS A 207 4.19 19.20 23.76
CA LYS A 207 4.57 20.55 23.34
C LYS A 207 3.75 21.00 22.14
N TYR A 208 3.27 22.24 22.21
CA TYR A 208 2.59 22.88 21.08
C TYR A 208 3.54 23.04 19.88
N CYS A 209 3.11 22.62 18.69
CA CYS A 209 3.91 22.63 17.45
C CYS A 209 3.26 23.43 16.32
N GLY A 210 2.28 24.29 16.64
CA GLY A 210 1.64 25.16 15.64
C GLY A 210 0.27 24.69 15.18
N VAL A 211 -0.23 25.34 14.13
CA VAL A 211 -1.55 25.10 13.55
C VAL A 211 -1.41 24.74 12.09
N THR A 212 -2.10 23.67 11.65
CA THR A 212 -2.24 23.35 10.24
C THR A 212 -3.51 24.01 9.71
N LYS A 213 -3.34 24.74 8.62
CA LYS A 213 -4.47 25.34 7.87
C LYS A 213 -4.55 24.67 6.51
N GLU A 214 -5.62 23.91 6.27
CA GLU A 214 -5.89 23.29 4.99
C GLU A 214 -7.17 23.87 4.39
N LYS A 215 -7.16 24.14 3.09
CA LYS A 215 -8.35 24.68 2.39
C LYS A 215 -9.50 23.66 2.50
N GLY A 216 -10.65 24.11 3.01
CA GLY A 216 -11.85 23.27 3.17
C GLY A 216 -11.88 22.40 4.44
N ARG A 217 -10.93 22.55 5.35
CA ARG A 217 -10.92 21.87 6.65
C ARG A 217 -10.79 22.85 7.80
N SER A 218 -11.27 22.45 8.99
CA SER A 218 -11.05 23.21 10.23
C SER A 218 -9.56 23.25 10.58
N ASN A 219 -9.12 24.35 11.18
CA ASN A 219 -7.76 24.48 11.68
C ASN A 219 -7.49 23.39 12.72
N ARG A 220 -6.33 22.72 12.61
CA ARG A 220 -5.91 21.67 13.54
C ARG A 220 -4.67 22.14 14.30
N VAL A 221 -4.72 22.00 15.60
CA VAL A 221 -3.56 22.25 16.46
C VAL A 221 -2.66 21.01 16.45
N LYS A 222 -1.37 21.22 16.27
CA LYS A 222 -0.36 20.17 16.33
C LYS A 222 0.31 20.15 17.69
N TRP A 223 0.48 18.96 18.22
CA TRP A 223 1.19 18.67 19.46
C TRP A 223 2.22 17.58 19.20
N ILE A 224 3.36 17.67 19.83
CA ILE A 224 4.44 16.66 19.77
C ILE A 224 4.75 16.18 21.16
N CYS A 225 5.07 14.89 21.27
CA CYS A 225 5.63 14.36 22.52
C CYS A 225 7.02 14.97 22.77
N PRO A 226 7.34 15.24 24.03
CA PRO A 226 8.64 15.78 24.41
C PRO A 226 9.77 14.81 24.16
#